data_130fb29802b94086cb6378f3ffab14b8
#
_entry.id   130fb29802b94086cb6378f3ffab14b8
#
_cell.length_a   1.000
_cell.length_b   1.000
_cell.length_c   1.000
_cell.angle_alpha   90.00
_cell.angle_beta   90.00
_cell.angle_gamma   90.00
#
_symmetry.space_group_name_H-M   'P 1'
#
loop_
_entity.id
_entity.type
_entity.pdbx_description
1 polymer ?
#
loop_
_entity_poly.entity_id
_entity_poly.type
_entity_poly.pdbx_seq_one_letter_code
_entity_poly.pdbx_strand_id
1 'polypeptide(L)'
;MVSLYHLNHLRELEAESIYVIREVAAQFEKPCLLFSGGKDSICIAHLARKAFYPAHIPFPLVHIDTGHNFPETLDFRDKLTKEYEANLIVKKVQDSIDRGRATEEKGTNASRNMLQTVTLLDAIEELQLDACL
;
A
#
# COMPACT_ATOMS: atom_id res chain seq x y z
N MET A 1 9.14 -32.67 24.62
CA MET A 1 10.08 -32.02 23.68
C MET A 1 9.31 -31.27 22.61
N VAL A 2 9.60 -30.01 22.43
CA VAL A 2 8.97 -29.24 21.37
C VAL A 2 9.57 -29.64 20.04
N SER A 3 8.75 -29.98 19.09
CA SER A 3 9.21 -30.30 17.73
C SER A 3 9.83 -29.05 17.08
N LEU A 4 11.03 -29.18 16.55
CA LEU A 4 11.71 -28.11 15.81
C LEU A 4 10.98 -27.77 14.50
N TYR A 5 10.11 -28.67 14.03
CA TYR A 5 9.35 -28.51 12.79
C TYR A 5 7.95 -28.00 13.03
N HIS A 6 7.56 -27.81 14.32
CA HIS A 6 6.25 -27.31 14.65
C HIS A 6 6.23 -25.80 14.60
N LEU A 7 5.81 -25.25 13.47
CA LEU A 7 5.55 -23.82 13.33
C LEU A 7 4.18 -23.50 13.91
N ASN A 8 4.06 -22.41 14.66
CA ASN A 8 2.75 -21.93 15.04
C ASN A 8 2.04 -21.32 13.82
N HIS A 9 0.72 -21.17 13.94
CA HIS A 9 -0.11 -20.69 12.83
C HIS A 9 0.34 -19.32 12.28
N LEU A 10 0.74 -18.40 13.16
CA LEU A 10 1.20 -17.08 12.73
C LEU A 10 2.48 -17.14 11.89
N ARG A 11 3.43 -18.01 12.25
CA ARG A 11 4.65 -18.20 11.49
C ARG A 11 4.39 -18.82 10.13
N GLU A 12 3.43 -19.73 10.05
CA GLU A 12 3.01 -20.32 8.77
C GLU A 12 2.40 -19.25 7.86
N LEU A 13 1.53 -18.39 8.40
CA LEU A 13 0.93 -17.28 7.66
C LEU A 13 1.99 -16.28 7.20
N GLU A 14 2.97 -15.97 8.06
CA GLU A 14 4.08 -15.10 7.69
C GLU A 14 4.88 -15.67 6.53
N ALA A 15 5.26 -16.95 6.62
CA ALA A 15 6.04 -17.61 5.58
C ALA A 15 5.28 -17.66 4.24
N GLU A 16 3.99 -17.97 4.27
CA GLU A 16 3.14 -17.99 3.09
C GLU A 16 3.01 -16.59 2.47
N SER A 17 2.80 -15.58 3.30
CA SER A 17 2.69 -14.19 2.84
C SER A 17 3.97 -13.70 2.18
N ILE A 18 5.12 -14.00 2.76
CA ILE A 18 6.42 -13.66 2.19
C ILE A 18 6.60 -14.34 0.83
N TYR A 19 6.21 -15.61 0.73
CA TYR A 19 6.26 -16.35 -0.53
C TYR A 19 5.41 -15.67 -1.61
N VAL A 20 4.16 -15.32 -1.28
CA VAL A 20 3.24 -14.65 -2.21
C VAL A 20 3.81 -13.30 -2.68
N ILE A 21 4.34 -12.51 -1.75
CA ILE A 21 4.93 -11.20 -2.08
C ILE A 21 6.11 -11.36 -3.04
N ARG A 22 6.98 -12.34 -2.81
CA ARG A 22 8.12 -12.64 -3.70
C ARG A 22 7.65 -13.09 -5.08
N GLU A 23 6.60 -13.91 -5.13
CA GLU A 23 6.01 -14.37 -6.40
C GLU A 23 5.41 -13.21 -7.20
N VAL A 24 4.73 -12.29 -6.54
CA VAL A 24 4.19 -11.09 -7.21
C VAL A 24 5.32 -10.28 -7.84
N ALA A 25 6.40 -10.04 -7.10
CA ALA A 25 7.55 -9.30 -7.64
C ALA A 25 8.22 -10.02 -8.81
N ALA A 26 8.21 -11.37 -8.81
CA ALA A 26 8.82 -12.16 -9.86
C ALA A 26 7.96 -12.26 -11.13
N GLN A 27 6.64 -12.28 -10.99
CA GLN A 27 5.73 -12.56 -12.10
C GLN A 27 5.18 -11.31 -12.78
N PHE A 28 5.14 -10.17 -12.08
CA PHE A 28 4.60 -8.93 -12.62
C PHE A 28 5.71 -7.91 -12.84
N GLU A 29 5.58 -7.13 -13.92
CA GLU A 29 6.59 -6.12 -14.27
C GLU A 29 6.48 -4.87 -13.39
N LYS A 30 5.24 -4.45 -13.10
CA LYS A 30 4.96 -3.21 -12.38
C LYS A 30 3.98 -3.43 -11.24
N PRO A 31 4.34 -4.22 -10.23
CA PRO A 31 3.51 -4.36 -9.05
C PRO A 31 3.63 -3.15 -8.13
N CYS A 32 2.66 -2.96 -7.26
CA CYS A 32 2.73 -1.98 -6.18
C CYS A 32 2.10 -2.53 -4.92
N LEU A 33 2.37 -1.86 -3.81
CA LEU A 33 1.69 -2.09 -2.55
C LEU A 33 0.81 -0.88 -2.24
N LEU A 34 -0.50 -1.11 -2.10
CA LEU A 34 -1.42 -0.05 -1.70
C LEU A 34 -1.27 0.19 -0.20
N PHE A 35 -0.86 1.40 0.15
CA PHE A 35 -0.55 1.76 1.53
C PHE A 35 -1.49 2.85 2.03
N SER A 36 -2.36 2.52 2.97
CA SER A 36 -3.32 3.46 3.56
C SER A 36 -2.86 4.04 4.89
N GLY A 37 -1.84 3.47 5.51
CA GLY A 37 -1.42 3.79 6.87
C GLY A 37 -2.22 3.04 7.94
N GLY A 38 -3.20 2.24 7.55
CA GLY A 38 -3.93 1.36 8.45
C GLY A 38 -3.13 0.11 8.82
N LYS A 39 -3.62 -0.60 9.84
CA LYS A 39 -2.92 -1.78 10.40
C LYS A 39 -2.58 -2.85 9.37
N ASP A 40 -3.49 -3.10 8.43
CA ASP A 40 -3.31 -4.15 7.43
C ASP A 40 -2.22 -3.77 6.42
N SER A 41 -2.24 -2.52 5.96
CA SER A 41 -1.22 -2.03 5.03
C SER A 41 0.17 -1.94 5.68
N ILE A 42 0.23 -1.60 6.96
CA ILE A 42 1.47 -1.60 7.73
C ILE A 42 2.02 -3.01 7.84
N CYS A 43 1.17 -3.99 8.14
CA CYS A 43 1.55 -5.39 8.22
C CYS A 43 2.12 -5.89 6.89
N ILE A 44 1.45 -5.61 5.78
CA ILE A 44 1.91 -6.01 4.44
C ILE A 44 3.23 -5.33 4.09
N ALA A 45 3.39 -4.05 4.41
CA ALA A 45 4.64 -3.34 4.17
C ALA A 45 5.81 -3.96 4.95
N HIS A 46 5.57 -4.34 6.19
CA HIS A 46 6.57 -5.02 7.02
C HIS A 46 6.95 -6.38 6.44
N LEU A 47 5.96 -7.16 6.00
CA LEU A 47 6.19 -8.45 5.35
C LEU A 47 6.96 -8.29 4.04
N ALA A 48 6.65 -7.27 3.25
CA ALA A 48 7.38 -6.96 2.03
C ALA A 48 8.84 -6.62 2.33
N ARG A 49 9.10 -5.82 3.37
CA ARG A 49 10.47 -5.55 3.80
C ARG A 49 11.20 -6.82 4.16
N LYS A 50 10.59 -7.72 4.95
CA LYS A 50 11.19 -9.01 5.30
C LYS A 50 11.45 -9.88 4.08
N ALA A 51 10.53 -9.88 3.11
CA ALA A 51 10.63 -10.71 1.92
C ALA A 51 11.88 -10.41 1.10
N PHE A 52 12.33 -9.16 1.07
CA PHE A 52 13.45 -8.72 0.23
C PHE A 52 14.69 -8.34 1.02
N TYR A 53 14.62 -8.35 2.35
CA TYR A 53 15.77 -8.00 3.19
C TYR A 53 16.99 -8.89 2.85
N PRO A 54 18.21 -8.34 2.75
CA PRO A 54 18.61 -6.95 3.03
C PRO A 54 18.43 -5.96 1.87
N ALA A 55 17.90 -6.39 0.75
CA ALA A 55 17.57 -5.49 -0.35
C ALA A 55 16.32 -4.65 -0.02
N HIS A 56 16.11 -3.57 -0.76
CA HIS A 56 14.92 -2.75 -0.62
C HIS A 56 13.74 -3.40 -1.31
N ILE A 57 12.52 -2.97 -0.93
CA ILE A 57 11.30 -3.40 -1.60
C ILE A 57 11.38 -2.96 -3.07
N PRO A 58 11.26 -3.90 -4.05
CA PRO A 58 11.52 -3.59 -5.45
C PRO A 58 10.37 -2.89 -6.18
N PHE A 59 9.25 -2.64 -5.49
CA PHE A 59 8.08 -1.99 -6.07
C PHE A 59 7.63 -0.83 -5.18
N PRO A 60 6.91 0.16 -5.75
CA PRO A 60 6.50 1.32 -4.96
C PRO A 60 5.36 1.01 -4.00
N LEU A 61 5.29 1.80 -2.93
CA LEU A 61 4.11 1.93 -2.09
C LEU A 61 3.28 3.08 -2.65
N VAL A 62 2.00 2.84 -2.91
CA VAL A 62 1.08 3.84 -3.45
C VAL A 62 0.05 4.20 -2.40
N HIS A 63 0.00 5.46 -2.02
CA HIS A 63 -0.98 5.99 -1.09
C HIS A 63 -1.99 6.88 -1.81
N ILE A 64 -3.26 6.54 -1.66
CA ILE A 64 -4.37 7.38 -2.16
C ILE A 64 -4.75 8.34 -1.04
N ASP A 65 -4.35 9.59 -1.19
CA ASP A 65 -4.57 10.63 -0.17
C ASP A 65 -5.92 11.32 -0.41
N THR A 66 -6.84 11.13 0.52
CA THR A 66 -8.16 11.77 0.46
C THR A 66 -8.14 13.25 0.85
N GLY A 67 -7.06 13.71 1.49
CA GLY A 67 -6.99 15.01 2.12
C GLY A 67 -7.66 15.07 3.50
N HIS A 68 -8.27 13.97 3.93
CA HIS A 68 -8.97 13.86 5.22
C HIS A 68 -8.26 12.93 6.20
N ASN A 69 -7.03 12.55 5.92
CA ASN A 69 -6.23 11.71 6.81
C ASN A 69 -5.75 12.51 8.02
N PHE A 70 -5.63 11.83 9.15
CA PHE A 70 -5.02 12.44 10.34
C PHE A 70 -3.55 12.77 10.07
N PRO A 71 -3.05 13.92 10.56
CA PRO A 71 -1.64 14.29 10.42
C PRO A 71 -0.68 13.21 10.93
N GLU A 72 -1.04 12.54 12.00
CA GLU A 72 -0.25 11.46 12.60
C GLU A 72 -0.09 10.27 11.64
N THR A 73 -1.12 9.97 10.86
CA THR A 73 -1.09 8.91 9.85
C THR A 73 -0.11 9.25 8.73
N LEU A 74 -0.13 10.50 8.27
CA LEU A 74 0.78 10.98 7.23
C LEU A 74 2.23 11.01 7.72
N ASP A 75 2.45 11.46 8.95
CA ASP A 75 3.77 11.47 9.57
C ASP A 75 4.32 10.05 9.72
N PHE A 76 3.49 9.12 10.16
CA PHE A 76 3.86 7.71 10.28
C PHE A 76 4.21 7.10 8.92
N ARG A 77 3.41 7.39 7.90
CA ARG A 77 3.68 6.96 6.52
C ARG A 77 5.05 7.43 6.07
N ASP A 78 5.35 8.71 6.25
CA ASP A 78 6.60 9.30 5.79
C ASP A 78 7.80 8.73 6.56
N LYS A 79 7.65 8.53 7.86
CA LYS A 79 8.68 7.89 8.70
C LYS A 79 8.96 6.45 8.25
N LEU A 80 7.91 5.65 8.06
CA LEU A 80 8.04 4.25 7.69
C LEU A 80 8.69 4.10 6.32
N THR A 81 8.26 4.88 5.34
CA THR A 81 8.81 4.82 3.98
C THR A 81 10.27 5.25 3.95
N LYS A 82 10.64 6.24 4.76
CA LYS A 82 12.03 6.67 4.91
C LYS A 82 12.88 5.59 5.57
N GLU A 83 12.40 4.98 6.65
CA GLU A 83 13.10 3.90 7.35
C GLU A 83 13.32 2.69 6.44
N TYR A 84 12.33 2.34 5.65
CA TYR A 84 12.39 1.22 4.72
C TYR A 84 13.12 1.56 3.41
N GLU A 85 13.46 2.82 3.21
CA GLU A 85 14.00 3.34 1.95
C GLU A 85 13.11 2.92 0.77
N ALA A 86 11.81 2.93 1.00
CA ALA A 86 10.81 2.53 0.03
C ALA A 86 10.44 3.70 -0.88
N ASN A 87 10.08 3.40 -2.13
CA ASN A 87 9.57 4.38 -3.06
C ASN A 87 8.10 4.64 -2.76
N LEU A 88 7.78 5.82 -2.25
CA LEU A 88 6.41 6.22 -1.95
C LEU A 88 5.87 7.10 -3.07
N ILE A 89 4.73 6.69 -3.63
CA ILE A 89 3.97 7.49 -4.60
C ILE A 89 2.66 7.88 -3.96
N VAL A 90 2.40 9.17 -3.88
CA VAL A 90 1.15 9.72 -3.32
C VAL A 90 0.28 10.23 -4.46
N LYS A 91 -0.94 9.71 -4.54
CA LYS A 91 -1.98 10.17 -5.46
C LYS A 91 -3.10 10.82 -4.66
N LYS A 92 -3.39 12.07 -4.97
CA LYS A 92 -4.37 12.86 -4.22
C LYS A 92 -5.73 12.82 -4.88
N VAL A 93 -6.77 12.55 -4.09
CA VAL A 93 -8.16 12.62 -4.55
C VAL A 93 -8.48 14.03 -5.07
N GLN A 94 -7.91 15.06 -4.44
CA GLN A 94 -8.10 16.44 -4.87
C GLN A 94 -7.68 16.65 -6.32
N ASP A 95 -6.60 16.01 -6.77
CA ASP A 95 -6.16 16.10 -8.16
C ASP A 95 -7.18 15.51 -9.13
N SER A 96 -7.83 14.41 -8.76
CA SER A 96 -8.92 13.82 -9.57
C SER A 96 -10.14 14.73 -9.64
N ILE A 97 -10.48 15.41 -8.55
CA ILE A 97 -11.56 16.41 -8.51
C ILE A 97 -11.23 17.60 -9.40
N ASP A 98 -10.00 18.12 -9.31
CA ASP A 98 -9.53 19.27 -10.06
C ASP A 98 -9.49 18.99 -11.57
N ARG A 99 -9.26 17.75 -11.96
CA ARG A 99 -9.30 17.29 -13.37
C ARG A 99 -10.72 17.01 -13.85
N GLY A 100 -11.74 17.16 -13.01
CA GLY A 100 -13.12 16.88 -13.35
C GLY A 100 -13.48 15.41 -13.49
N ARG A 101 -12.61 14.50 -13.06
CA ARG A 101 -12.85 13.05 -13.13
C ARG A 101 -13.69 12.52 -11.96
N ALA A 102 -13.82 13.31 -10.91
CA ALA A 102 -14.63 12.99 -9.73
C ALA A 102 -15.35 14.23 -9.24
N THR A 103 -16.52 14.05 -8.67
CA THR A 103 -17.31 15.12 -8.09
C THR A 103 -17.38 14.94 -6.58
N GLU A 104 -17.00 15.99 -5.84
CA GLU A 104 -17.05 15.97 -4.38
C GLU A 104 -18.50 16.09 -3.90
N GLU A 105 -18.87 15.23 -2.95
CA GLU A 105 -20.15 15.32 -2.27
C GLU A 105 -20.18 16.58 -1.38
N LYS A 106 -21.36 17.23 -1.32
CA LYS A 106 -21.60 18.40 -0.48
C LYS A 106 -22.59 18.03 0.62
N GLY A 107 -22.36 18.51 1.83
CA GLY A 107 -23.24 18.32 2.97
C GLY A 107 -22.51 17.86 4.23
N THR A 108 -23.28 17.66 5.32
CA THR A 108 -22.72 17.31 6.64
C THR A 108 -22.11 15.91 6.69
N ASN A 109 -22.55 15.01 5.81
CA ASN A 109 -22.06 13.63 5.72
C ASN A 109 -21.18 13.41 4.48
N ALA A 110 -20.67 14.47 3.88
CA ALA A 110 -19.81 14.36 2.70
C ALA A 110 -18.56 13.56 3.01
N SER A 111 -18.22 12.63 2.11
CA SER A 111 -17.04 11.77 2.24
C SER A 111 -16.31 11.66 0.91
N ARG A 112 -14.98 11.60 0.97
CA ARG A 112 -14.13 11.33 -0.18
C ARG A 112 -13.81 9.85 -0.34
N ASN A 113 -14.37 8.98 0.49
CA ASN A 113 -14.05 7.55 0.44
C ASN A 113 -14.45 6.91 -0.90
N MET A 114 -15.59 7.31 -1.46
CA MET A 114 -16.03 6.82 -2.77
C MET A 114 -15.14 7.32 -3.92
N LEU A 115 -14.49 8.44 -3.72
CA LEU A 115 -13.61 9.04 -4.74
C LEU A 115 -12.25 8.36 -4.81
N GLN A 116 -11.88 7.58 -3.79
CA GLN A 116 -10.63 6.82 -3.78
C GLN A 116 -10.55 5.84 -4.95
N THR A 117 -11.68 5.24 -5.31
CA THR A 117 -11.74 4.28 -6.43
C THR A 117 -11.32 4.94 -7.74
N VAL A 118 -11.83 6.14 -8.03
CA VAL A 118 -11.47 6.88 -9.25
C VAL A 118 -9.98 7.21 -9.25
N THR A 119 -9.48 7.73 -8.12
CA THR A 119 -8.06 8.08 -7.99
C THR A 119 -7.17 6.85 -8.10
N LEU A 120 -7.59 5.72 -7.54
CA LEU A 120 -6.86 4.45 -7.66
C LEU A 120 -6.81 3.98 -9.12
N LEU A 121 -7.93 4.02 -9.83
CA LEU A 121 -7.97 3.65 -11.25
C LEU A 121 -7.07 4.56 -12.09
N ASP A 122 -7.08 5.85 -11.82
CA ASP A 122 -6.19 6.81 -12.47
C ASP A 122 -4.72 6.48 -12.19
N ALA A 123 -4.39 6.14 -10.96
CA ALA A 123 -3.03 5.76 -10.59
C ALA A 123 -2.58 4.48 -11.30
N ILE A 124 -3.44 3.47 -11.37
CA ILE A 124 -3.16 2.21 -12.08
C ILE A 124 -2.85 2.50 -13.55
N GLU A 125 -3.64 3.34 -14.18
CA GLU A 125 -3.47 3.71 -15.59
C GLU A 125 -2.20 4.54 -15.82
N GLU A 126 -1.99 5.60 -15.02
CA GLU A 126 -0.84 6.49 -15.16
C GLU A 126 0.50 5.78 -14.91
N LEU A 127 0.54 4.93 -13.89
CA LEU A 127 1.74 4.20 -13.48
C LEU A 127 1.89 2.87 -14.22
N GLN A 128 0.88 2.49 -15.00
CA GLN A 128 0.83 1.23 -15.74
C GLN A 128 1.03 0.02 -14.81
N LEU A 129 0.37 0.04 -13.66
CA LEU A 129 0.47 -1.02 -12.67
C LEU A 129 -0.23 -2.28 -13.17
N ASP A 130 0.43 -3.42 -12.99
CA ASP A 130 -0.12 -4.72 -13.41
C ASP A 130 -0.46 -5.64 -12.23
N ALA A 131 -0.10 -5.25 -11.02
CA ALA A 131 -0.51 -5.93 -9.80
C ALA A 131 -0.56 -4.98 -8.61
N CYS A 132 -1.52 -5.17 -7.73
CA CYS A 132 -1.65 -4.40 -6.49
C CYS A 132 -1.76 -5.36 -5.29
N LEU A 133 -0.88 -5.16 -4.32
CA LEU A 133 -0.93 -5.84 -3.03
C LEU A 133 -1.74 -5.08 -2.01
#